data_c66be25e9eb0bb57252073050d756ba6
#
_entry.id   c66be25e9eb0bb57252073050d756ba6
#
_cell.length_a   1.000
_cell.length_b   1.000
_cell.length_c   1.000
_cell.angle_alpha   90.00
_cell.angle_beta   90.00
_cell.angle_gamma   90.00
#
_symmetry.space_group_name_H-M   'P 1'
#
loop_
_entity.id
_entity.type
_entity.pdbx_description
1 polymer ?
#
loop_
_entity_poly.entity_id
_entity_poly.type
_entity_poly.pdbx_seq_one_letter_code
_entity_poly.pdbx_strand_id
1 'polypeptide(L)' 'MEFLVNLKEVEDVKTFANYANNYSCDILVRSQDKNFVVDGSSILGILSLDLSRPVKVEVKNIEAGESFKNDIYKMIVE' A
#
# COMPACT_ATOMS: atom_id res chain seq x y z
N MET A 1 2.20 6.15 -10.28
CA MET A 1 3.20 6.37 -9.23
C MET A 1 3.41 5.10 -8.45
N GLU A 2 4.66 4.70 -8.27
CA GLU A 2 5.00 3.46 -7.54
C GLU A 2 6.02 3.77 -6.44
N PHE A 3 5.88 3.08 -5.32
CA PHE A 3 6.84 3.21 -4.23
C PHE A 3 6.77 1.97 -3.33
N LEU A 4 7.77 1.81 -2.46
CA LEU A 4 7.85 0.67 -1.55
C LEU A 4 7.41 1.07 -0.15
N VAL A 5 6.73 0.15 0.53
CA VAL A 5 6.14 0.38 1.84
C VAL A 5 6.42 -0.82 2.74
N ASN A 6 6.79 -0.56 4.00
CA ASN A 6 6.92 -1.59 5.03
C ASN A 6 5.63 -1.69 5.82
N LEU A 7 5.05 -2.89 5.83
CA LEU A 7 3.84 -3.18 6.60
C LEU A 7 4.17 -4.31 7.58
N LYS A 8 4.82 -3.97 8.69
CA LYS A 8 5.37 -4.98 9.62
C LYS A 8 4.34 -5.51 10.61
N GLU A 9 3.38 -4.67 10.98
CA GLU A 9 2.40 -4.99 12.02
C GLU A 9 1.00 -4.97 11.41
N VAL A 10 0.08 -5.71 12.03
CA VAL A 10 -1.33 -5.67 11.62
C VAL A 10 -1.87 -4.24 11.68
N GLU A 11 -1.44 -3.48 12.68
CA GLU A 11 -1.86 -2.08 12.81
C GLU A 11 -1.39 -1.23 11.64
N ASP A 12 -0.20 -1.51 11.09
CA ASP A 12 0.28 -0.81 9.90
C ASP A 12 -0.64 -1.10 8.71
N VAL A 13 -1.06 -2.36 8.55
CA VAL A 13 -1.96 -2.75 7.48
C VAL A 13 -3.29 -2.04 7.60
N LYS A 14 -3.85 -1.97 8.82
CA LYS A 14 -5.12 -1.28 9.07
C LYS A 14 -5.01 0.20 8.76
N THR A 15 -3.93 0.84 9.22
CA THR A 15 -3.69 2.27 8.97
C THR A 15 -3.58 2.53 7.47
N PHE A 16 -2.80 1.72 6.78
CA PHE A 16 -2.60 1.82 5.33
C PHE A 16 -3.95 1.71 4.61
N ALA A 17 -4.72 0.66 4.91
CA ALA A 17 -5.98 0.41 4.25
C ALA A 17 -7.01 1.52 4.52
N ASN A 18 -7.01 2.05 5.75
CA ASN A 18 -7.92 3.15 6.10
C ASN A 18 -7.62 4.41 5.30
N TYR A 19 -6.34 4.76 5.13
CA TYR A 19 -5.97 5.89 4.30
C TYR A 19 -6.30 5.62 2.83
N ALA A 20 -6.00 4.42 2.34
CA ALA A 20 -6.27 4.07 0.95
C ALA A 20 -7.76 4.18 0.62
N ASN A 21 -8.61 3.86 1.59
CA ASN A 21 -10.06 3.91 1.42
C ASN A 21 -10.60 5.33 1.23
N ASN A 22 -9.80 6.36 1.52
CA ASN A 22 -10.19 7.76 1.33
C ASN A 22 -10.03 8.25 -0.11
N TYR A 23 -9.45 7.44 -0.98
CA TYR A 23 -9.16 7.83 -2.35
C TYR A 23 -10.09 7.11 -3.32
N SER A 24 -10.55 7.83 -4.35
CA SER A 24 -11.44 7.28 -5.36
C SER A 24 -10.69 6.58 -6.49
N CYS A 25 -9.39 6.80 -6.62
CA CYS A 25 -8.58 6.10 -7.62
C CYS A 25 -8.09 4.76 -7.09
N ASP A 26 -7.62 3.91 -7.99
CA ASP A 26 -7.09 2.60 -7.62
C ASP A 26 -5.75 2.74 -6.90
N ILE A 27 -5.65 2.10 -5.75
CA ILE A 27 -4.39 1.92 -5.03
C ILE A 27 -4.17 0.43 -4.94
N LEU A 28 -3.10 -0.05 -5.57
CA LEU A 28 -2.81 -1.48 -5.69
C LEU A 28 -1.54 -1.82 -4.93
N VAL A 29 -1.53 -3.01 -4.33
CA VAL A 29 -0.40 -3.48 -3.53
C VAL A 29 -0.01 -4.87 -4.01
N ARG A 30 1.31 -5.12 -4.10
CA ARG A 30 1.80 -6.45 -4.46
C ARG A 30 3.14 -6.74 -3.80
N SER A 31 3.42 -8.02 -3.61
CA SER A 31 4.75 -8.47 -3.19
C SER A 31 5.74 -8.21 -4.31
N GLN A 32 7.00 -7.92 -3.97
CA GLN A 32 8.01 -7.59 -4.97
C GLN A 32 8.31 -8.74 -5.92
N ASP A 33 8.23 -9.97 -5.42
CA ASP A 33 8.63 -11.16 -6.16
C ASP A 33 7.45 -11.94 -6.75
N LYS A 34 6.24 -11.38 -6.72
CA LYS A 34 5.04 -12.08 -7.21
C LYS A 34 4.18 -11.14 -8.02
N ASN A 35 3.44 -11.73 -8.95
CA ASN A 35 2.52 -10.97 -9.81
C ASN A 35 1.12 -10.83 -9.20
N PHE A 36 0.99 -11.20 -7.93
CA PHE A 36 -0.28 -11.15 -7.24
C PHE A 36 -0.53 -9.73 -6.76
N VAL A 37 -1.65 -9.15 -7.19
CA VAL A 37 -2.00 -7.76 -6.90
C VAL A 37 -3.29 -7.73 -6.11
N VAL A 38 -3.31 -6.94 -5.03
CA VAL A 38 -4.50 -6.78 -4.19
C VAL A 38 -4.87 -5.32 -4.09
N ASP A 39 -6.12 -5.06 -3.70
CA ASP A 39 -6.62 -3.71 -3.48
C ASP A 39 -6.02 -3.15 -2.19
N GLY A 40 -5.47 -1.94 -2.26
CA GLY A 40 -4.84 -1.28 -1.11
C GLY A 40 -5.80 -0.96 0.02
N SER A 41 -7.11 -0.94 -0.23
CA SER A 41 -8.11 -0.71 0.82
C SER A 41 -8.59 -2.02 1.45
N SER A 42 -8.09 -3.17 0.99
CA SER A 42 -8.50 -4.48 1.49
C SER A 42 -7.50 -5.00 2.51
N ILE A 43 -7.89 -4.99 3.78
CA ILE A 43 -7.03 -5.50 4.86
C ILE A 43 -6.72 -6.99 4.63
N LEU A 44 -7.74 -7.79 4.31
CA LEU A 44 -7.54 -9.22 4.09
C LEU A 44 -6.67 -9.49 2.85
N GLY A 45 -6.85 -8.69 1.81
CA GLY A 45 -6.03 -8.80 0.61
C GLY A 45 -4.56 -8.56 0.91
N ILE A 46 -4.27 -7.49 1.66
CA ILE A 46 -2.89 -7.15 2.01
C ILE A 46 -2.29 -8.24 2.91
N LEU A 47 -3.07 -8.74 3.89
CA LEU A 47 -2.57 -9.78 4.79
C LEU A 47 -2.28 -11.11 4.08
N SER A 48 -2.80 -11.30 2.87
CA SER A 48 -2.49 -12.48 2.07
C SER A 48 -1.13 -12.41 1.39
N LEU A 49 -0.50 -11.25 1.39
CA LEU A 49 0.81 -11.05 0.77
C LEU A 49 1.93 -11.44 1.74
N ASP A 50 3.13 -11.65 1.21
CA ASP A 50 4.33 -11.81 2.02
C ASP A 50 4.77 -10.44 2.51
N LEU A 51 4.52 -10.15 3.78
CA LEU A 51 4.84 -8.87 4.39
C LEU A 51 6.20 -8.85 5.10
N SER A 52 6.98 -9.92 4.98
CA SER A 52 8.33 -9.98 5.58
C SER A 52 9.30 -9.04 4.87
N ARG A 53 8.94 -8.58 3.67
CA ARG A 53 9.71 -7.65 2.84
C ARG A 53 8.80 -6.48 2.45
N PRO A 54 9.38 -5.33 2.09
CA PRO A 54 8.55 -4.22 1.62
C PRO A 54 7.69 -4.62 0.42
N VAL A 55 6.49 -4.09 0.37
CA VAL A 55 5.56 -4.34 -0.73
C VAL A 55 5.57 -3.14 -1.68
N LYS A 56 5.25 -3.40 -2.94
CA LYS A 56 5.17 -2.35 -3.95
C LYS A 56 3.74 -1.80 -3.99
N VAL A 57 3.64 -0.48 -3.93
CA VAL A 57 2.36 0.22 -4.01
C VAL A 57 2.30 0.99 -5.31
N GLU A 58 1.20 0.86 -6.01
CA GLU A 58 0.95 1.60 -7.23
C GLU A 58 -0.32 2.43 -7.08
N VAL A 59 -0.22 3.74 -7.31
CA VAL A 59 -1.36 4.65 -7.31
C VAL A 59 -1.53 5.18 -8.72
N LYS A 60 -2.72 5.05 -9.28
CA LYS A 60 -2.98 5.36 -10.69
C LYS A 60 -3.00 6.85 -11.00
N ASN A 61 -3.20 7.68 -9.98
CA ASN A 61 -3.26 9.14 -10.14
C ASN A 61 -2.08 9.77 -9.40
N ILE A 62 -1.33 10.64 -10.07
CA ILE A 62 -0.12 11.23 -9.47
C ILE A 62 -0.44 12.12 -8.27
N GLU A 63 -1.47 12.95 -8.38
CA GLU A 63 -1.84 13.82 -7.26
C GLU A 63 -2.29 13.00 -6.05
N ALA A 64 -3.13 11.98 -6.28
CA ALA A 64 -3.55 11.08 -5.22
C ALA A 64 -2.35 10.32 -4.65
N GLY A 65 -1.42 9.90 -5.51
CA GLY A 65 -0.21 9.21 -5.08
C GLY A 65 0.64 10.05 -4.15
N GLU A 66 0.83 11.32 -4.47
CA GLU A 66 1.58 12.24 -3.62
C GLU A 66 0.89 12.43 -2.27
N SER A 67 -0.43 12.63 -2.29
CA SER A 67 -1.21 12.81 -1.07
C SER A 67 -1.19 11.55 -0.20
N PHE A 68 -1.39 10.39 -0.80
CA PHE A 68 -1.39 9.12 -0.10
C PHE A 68 -0.01 8.81 0.48
N LYS A 69 1.04 9.05 -0.30
CA LYS A 69 2.42 8.84 0.16
C LYS A 69 2.70 9.70 1.40
N ASN A 70 2.20 10.92 1.41
CA ASN A 70 2.33 11.82 2.56
C ASN A 70 1.57 11.30 3.77
N ASP A 71 0.37 10.76 3.57
CA ASP A 71 -0.44 10.19 4.65
C ASP A 71 0.29 9.05 5.37
N ILE A 72 1.01 8.24 4.63
CA ILE A 72 1.67 7.03 5.15
C ILE A 72 3.19 7.16 5.19
N TYR A 73 3.69 8.40 5.33
CA TYR A 73 5.13 8.66 5.18
C TYR A 73 6.01 7.80 6.10
N LYS A 74 5.51 7.42 7.27
CA LYS A 74 6.29 6.62 8.21
C LYS A 74 6.53 5.19 7.72
N MET A 75 5.73 4.72 6.78
CA MET A 75 5.83 3.37 6.24
C MET A 75 6.66 3.31 4.96
N ILE A 76 6.99 4.45 4.38
CA ILE A 76 7.69 4.53 3.11
C ILE A 76 9.13 4.03 3.26
N VAL A 77 9.57 3.23 2.30
CA VAL A 77 10.94 2.74 2.21
C VAL A 77 11.61 3.43 1.03
N GLU A 78 12.71 4.05 1.31
CA GLU A 78 13.50 4.74 0.29
C GLU A 78 14.62 3.86 -0.25
#